data_eb414849eccddc1d4bbb1967d862087c
#
_entry.id   eb414849eccddc1d4bbb1967d862087c
#
_cell.length_a   1.000
_cell.length_b   1.000
_cell.length_c   1.000
_cell.angle_alpha   90.00
_cell.angle_beta   90.00
_cell.angle_gamma   90.00
#
_symmetry.space_group_name_H-M   'P 1'
#
loop_
_entity.id
_entity.type
_entity.pdbx_description
1 polymer ?
#
loop_
_entity_poly.entity_id
_entity_poly.type
_entity_poly.pdbx_seq_one_letter_code
_entity_poly.pdbx_strand_id
1 'polypeptide(L)'
;MKKIRFAICALIAALALGLVSPAAMAIDDPGIDTTYAAVLLAEDGDQETVLYTKNADERLYPASLTKVMTVLLAVEDIESGKIALSDPVTAQPGFDFDMIVGGSSVYIMQQETMTLESLLYCAMVASANDACNVIAQYVSGSISDFVARMNARAAELGCTGTNFTNTHGLPDANHYTTAWDFSRIVREAAKHELFMTIASTINYTVPDTNVSSERVLESTNSLVNPTNPLYPGDWGYEYAKGIKTGHTNDAGYCLASSAEKDGVKLLSVVLKSEAYQQDDGSWYYGNFADTRTLFEWGFNNFSYQDVLKSTETVTEVPVAMGADADTVTARPSTTIRAFLPNDVDLTAVERTITLSPDVAADGLTAPVSAGQVVGEISVIRDGVVLGTSPLVTTTSVDLSRVEYMKDQLRETLRTPGVILAFWALVLLFAAYIFVVVRYRSKRRAYQKRLELARTIRLDMEDDEEELRHERRVRATTGAPRSRRREDVMLTPDSAVDEPTRVTGERPAVAPEDEPTRPVPDAKEAKDAPGRDATRDY
;
A
#
# COMPACT_ATOMS: atom_id res chain seq x y z
N MET A 1 28.12 -3.86 -49.38
CA MET A 1 26.71 -3.57 -49.71
C MET A 1 25.79 -4.79 -49.57
N LYS A 2 26.14 -6.01 -49.97
CA LYS A 2 25.26 -7.19 -49.80
C LYS A 2 25.00 -7.57 -48.31
N LYS A 3 26.02 -7.46 -47.42
CA LYS A 3 25.87 -7.78 -45.98
C LYS A 3 24.99 -6.78 -45.22
N ILE A 4 24.97 -5.50 -45.61
CA ILE A 4 24.12 -4.46 -44.99
C ILE A 4 22.67 -4.63 -45.43
N ARG A 5 22.38 -5.03 -46.67
CA ARG A 5 21.03 -5.32 -47.13
C ARG A 5 20.42 -6.55 -46.44
N PHE A 6 21.25 -7.57 -46.14
CA PHE A 6 20.78 -8.74 -45.41
C PHE A 6 20.46 -8.41 -43.94
N ALA A 7 21.24 -7.56 -43.28
CA ALA A 7 21.02 -7.10 -41.92
C ALA A 7 19.76 -6.23 -41.82
N ILE A 8 19.49 -5.37 -42.80
CA ILE A 8 18.27 -4.53 -42.84
C ILE A 8 17.02 -5.38 -43.11
N CYS A 9 17.09 -6.37 -44.00
CA CYS A 9 15.97 -7.30 -44.23
C CYS A 9 15.68 -8.19 -43.00
N ALA A 10 16.71 -8.63 -42.27
CA ALA A 10 16.55 -9.38 -41.02
C ALA A 10 15.97 -8.53 -39.90
N LEU A 11 16.34 -7.23 -39.81
CA LEU A 11 15.78 -6.29 -38.83
C LEU A 11 14.32 -5.96 -39.14
N ILE A 12 13.95 -5.80 -40.43
CA ILE A 12 12.54 -5.55 -40.84
C ILE A 12 11.70 -6.81 -40.64
N ALA A 13 12.24 -8.02 -40.87
CA ALA A 13 11.54 -9.27 -40.59
C ALA A 13 11.37 -9.50 -39.08
N ALA A 14 12.34 -9.12 -38.24
CA ALA A 14 12.22 -9.17 -36.78
C ALA A 14 11.23 -8.14 -36.24
N LEU A 15 11.16 -6.94 -36.84
CA LEU A 15 10.12 -5.93 -36.50
C LEU A 15 8.72 -6.33 -36.98
N ALA A 16 8.60 -7.06 -38.09
CA ALA A 16 7.31 -7.55 -38.60
C ALA A 16 6.78 -8.77 -37.81
N LEU A 17 7.66 -9.58 -37.22
CA LEU A 17 7.29 -10.68 -36.31
C LEU A 17 6.94 -10.21 -34.89
N GLY A 18 7.36 -9.00 -34.51
CA GLY A 18 7.05 -8.40 -33.20
C GLY A 18 5.67 -7.69 -33.15
N LEU A 19 4.90 -7.64 -34.24
CA LEU A 19 3.61 -6.97 -34.31
C LEU A 19 2.40 -7.93 -34.38
N VAL A 20 2.62 -9.23 -34.24
CA VAL A 20 1.51 -10.15 -33.96
C VAL A 20 1.45 -10.29 -32.45
N SER A 21 0.91 -9.27 -31.78
CA SER A 21 0.26 -9.51 -30.49
C SER A 21 -0.79 -10.60 -30.76
N PRO A 22 -0.82 -11.72 -30.02
CA PRO A 22 -2.01 -12.56 -30.04
C PRO A 22 -3.15 -11.62 -29.70
N ALA A 23 -4.11 -11.46 -30.64
CA ALA A 23 -5.34 -10.80 -30.32
C ALA A 23 -5.91 -11.58 -29.13
N ALA A 24 -5.91 -10.96 -27.95
CA ALA A 24 -6.73 -11.46 -26.86
C ALA A 24 -8.12 -11.66 -27.50
N MET A 25 -8.61 -12.88 -27.51
CA MET A 25 -9.95 -13.13 -28.03
C MET A 25 -10.85 -12.27 -27.16
N ALA A 26 -11.47 -11.25 -27.77
CA ALA A 26 -12.41 -10.41 -27.05
C ALA A 26 -13.54 -11.33 -26.58
N ILE A 27 -13.82 -11.33 -25.28
CA ILE A 27 -14.99 -12.04 -24.77
C ILE A 27 -16.20 -11.50 -25.53
N ASP A 28 -17.02 -12.40 -26.10
CA ASP A 28 -18.20 -12.02 -26.86
C ASP A 28 -19.16 -11.18 -26.01
N ASP A 29 -19.77 -10.17 -26.61
CA ASP A 29 -20.79 -9.34 -25.96
C ASP A 29 -21.92 -10.24 -25.43
N PRO A 30 -22.44 -10.04 -24.22
CA PRO A 30 -23.53 -10.85 -23.65
C PRO A 30 -24.83 -10.77 -24.45
N GLY A 31 -25.00 -9.77 -25.34
CA GLY A 31 -26.17 -9.65 -26.21
C GLY A 31 -27.44 -9.23 -25.47
N ILE A 32 -27.34 -8.32 -24.53
CA ILE A 32 -28.50 -7.76 -23.80
C ILE A 32 -29.14 -6.61 -24.58
N ASP A 33 -30.00 -6.92 -25.54
CA ASP A 33 -30.51 -5.94 -26.48
C ASP A 33 -31.70 -5.10 -25.96
N THR A 34 -32.48 -5.66 -25.03
CA THR A 34 -33.70 -5.01 -24.52
C THR A 34 -33.44 -4.04 -23.35
N THR A 35 -32.28 -4.06 -22.77
CA THR A 35 -31.87 -3.16 -21.67
C THR A 35 -31.08 -1.98 -22.23
N TYR A 36 -31.48 -0.75 -21.85
CA TYR A 36 -30.79 0.46 -22.29
C TYR A 36 -29.47 0.67 -21.58
N ALA A 37 -29.43 0.56 -20.22
CA ALA A 37 -28.21 0.74 -19.46
C ALA A 37 -28.00 -0.42 -18.47
N ALA A 38 -26.76 -0.90 -18.37
CA ALA A 38 -26.44 -2.01 -17.50
C ALA A 38 -25.02 -1.91 -16.93
N VAL A 39 -24.85 -2.49 -15.73
CA VAL A 39 -23.56 -2.78 -15.10
C VAL A 39 -23.61 -4.20 -14.54
N LEU A 40 -22.55 -4.96 -14.77
CA LEU A 40 -22.28 -6.24 -14.09
C LEU A 40 -20.95 -6.15 -13.36
N LEU A 41 -20.97 -6.41 -12.08
CA LEU A 41 -19.80 -6.43 -11.19
C LEU A 41 -19.58 -7.83 -10.62
N ALA A 42 -18.32 -8.18 -10.34
CA ALA A 42 -18.00 -9.25 -9.42
C ALA A 42 -17.60 -8.65 -8.07
N GLU A 43 -18.08 -9.26 -6.99
CA GLU A 43 -17.66 -8.96 -5.63
C GLU A 43 -16.44 -9.81 -5.28
N ASP A 44 -15.29 -9.17 -5.12
CA ASP A 44 -14.04 -9.79 -4.69
C ASP A 44 -13.49 -9.05 -3.45
N GLY A 45 -14.10 -9.32 -2.30
CA GLY A 45 -13.79 -8.61 -1.06
C GLY A 45 -14.05 -7.11 -1.18
N ASP A 46 -13.01 -6.29 -0.89
CA ASP A 46 -13.11 -4.83 -1.01
C ASP A 46 -12.90 -4.33 -2.44
N GLN A 47 -12.45 -5.19 -3.36
CA GLN A 47 -12.21 -4.80 -4.75
C GLN A 47 -13.50 -4.89 -5.57
N GLU A 48 -13.63 -3.96 -6.50
CA GLU A 48 -14.71 -3.89 -7.48
C GLU A 48 -14.15 -4.31 -8.83
N THR A 49 -14.59 -5.46 -9.32
CA THR A 49 -14.23 -5.92 -10.68
C THR A 49 -15.41 -5.72 -11.61
N VAL A 50 -15.26 -4.77 -12.53
CA VAL A 50 -16.27 -4.49 -13.56
C VAL A 50 -16.15 -5.53 -14.67
N LEU A 51 -17.22 -6.29 -14.92
CA LEU A 51 -17.24 -7.31 -15.96
C LEU A 51 -17.88 -6.79 -17.26
N TYR A 52 -18.95 -5.99 -17.13
CA TYR A 52 -19.69 -5.46 -18.27
C TYR A 52 -20.30 -4.10 -17.95
N THR A 53 -20.32 -3.23 -18.95
CA THR A 53 -21.04 -1.95 -18.90
C THR A 53 -21.72 -1.64 -20.23
N LYS A 54 -22.93 -1.09 -20.17
CA LYS A 54 -23.68 -0.56 -21.33
C LYS A 54 -24.33 0.74 -20.90
N ASN A 55 -24.02 1.86 -21.56
CA ASN A 55 -24.57 3.20 -21.25
C ASN A 55 -24.61 3.53 -19.75
N ALA A 56 -23.57 3.10 -19.02
CA ALA A 56 -23.60 3.02 -17.55
C ALA A 56 -23.69 4.39 -16.86
N ASP A 57 -23.25 5.47 -17.53
CA ASP A 57 -23.24 6.84 -16.99
C ASP A 57 -24.46 7.68 -17.41
N GLU A 58 -25.38 7.11 -18.18
CA GLU A 58 -26.59 7.80 -18.60
C GLU A 58 -27.56 7.98 -17.43
N ARG A 59 -28.06 9.21 -17.26
CA ARG A 59 -29.06 9.52 -16.22
C ARG A 59 -30.43 8.98 -16.61
N LEU A 60 -30.97 8.12 -15.77
CA LEU A 60 -32.23 7.44 -15.94
C LEU A 60 -33.05 7.48 -14.66
N TYR A 61 -34.33 7.22 -14.75
CA TYR A 61 -35.20 7.09 -13.60
C TYR A 61 -34.99 5.73 -12.92
N PRO A 62 -34.70 5.67 -11.61
CA PRO A 62 -34.49 4.40 -10.90
C PRO A 62 -35.79 3.66 -10.60
N ALA A 63 -36.94 4.32 -10.63
CA ALA A 63 -38.20 3.79 -10.10
C ALA A 63 -38.00 3.23 -8.68
N SER A 64 -38.66 2.12 -8.33
CA SER A 64 -38.60 1.51 -7.00
C SER A 64 -37.23 0.93 -6.61
N LEU A 65 -36.21 0.99 -7.45
CA LEU A 65 -34.83 0.71 -7.02
C LEU A 65 -34.41 1.70 -5.91
N THR A 66 -34.95 2.92 -5.92
CA THR A 66 -34.76 3.94 -4.85
C THR A 66 -34.85 3.37 -3.45
N LYS A 67 -35.74 2.38 -3.23
CA LYS A 67 -35.97 1.73 -1.92
C LYS A 67 -34.75 0.99 -1.38
N VAL A 68 -33.79 0.62 -2.24
CA VAL A 68 -32.50 0.08 -1.82
C VAL A 68 -31.77 1.08 -0.92
N MET A 69 -31.71 2.37 -1.31
CA MET A 69 -31.10 3.41 -0.49
C MET A 69 -31.92 3.67 0.79
N THR A 70 -33.23 3.63 0.70
CA THR A 70 -34.11 3.82 1.89
C THR A 70 -33.88 2.73 2.94
N VAL A 71 -33.83 1.48 2.51
CA VAL A 71 -33.61 0.35 3.44
C VAL A 71 -32.16 0.29 3.90
N LEU A 72 -31.19 0.61 3.04
CA LEU A 72 -29.77 0.69 3.40
C LEU A 72 -29.55 1.65 4.59
N LEU A 73 -30.07 2.87 4.52
CA LEU A 73 -29.92 3.85 5.60
C LEU A 73 -30.54 3.39 6.92
N ALA A 74 -31.69 2.70 6.87
CA ALA A 74 -32.31 2.15 8.05
C ALA A 74 -31.50 0.98 8.63
N VAL A 75 -30.94 0.10 7.79
CA VAL A 75 -30.06 -1.00 8.19
C VAL A 75 -28.79 -0.47 8.84
N GLU A 76 -28.14 0.54 8.26
CA GLU A 76 -26.96 1.19 8.84
C GLU A 76 -27.25 1.76 10.24
N ASP A 77 -28.42 2.38 10.44
CA ASP A 77 -28.83 2.89 11.75
C ASP A 77 -29.16 1.76 12.75
N ILE A 78 -29.68 0.62 12.30
CA ILE A 78 -29.90 -0.58 13.13
C ILE A 78 -28.54 -1.17 13.56
N GLU A 79 -27.62 -1.37 12.63
CA GLU A 79 -26.30 -1.97 12.91
C GLU A 79 -25.45 -1.06 13.80
N SER A 80 -25.62 0.26 13.69
CA SER A 80 -24.97 1.22 14.62
C SER A 80 -25.65 1.33 15.99
N GLY A 81 -26.78 0.62 16.21
CA GLY A 81 -27.50 0.61 17.47
C GLY A 81 -28.33 1.87 17.79
N LYS A 82 -28.57 2.72 16.78
CA LYS A 82 -29.44 3.93 16.97
C LYS A 82 -30.90 3.58 17.04
N ILE A 83 -31.33 2.56 16.30
CA ILE A 83 -32.71 2.05 16.24
C ILE A 83 -32.66 0.51 16.25
N ALA A 84 -33.78 -0.15 16.51
CA ALA A 84 -33.87 -1.60 16.54
C ALA A 84 -34.98 -2.14 15.63
N LEU A 85 -34.81 -3.33 15.09
CA LEU A 85 -35.83 -4.04 14.29
C LEU A 85 -37.16 -4.16 15.03
N SER A 86 -37.13 -4.34 16.35
CA SER A 86 -38.30 -4.50 17.20
C SER A 86 -39.00 -3.19 17.55
N ASP A 87 -38.48 -2.03 17.16
CA ASP A 87 -39.04 -0.75 17.52
C ASP A 87 -40.47 -0.60 16.97
N PRO A 88 -41.45 -0.20 17.81
CA PRO A 88 -42.78 0.05 17.33
C PRO A 88 -42.82 1.41 16.60
N VAL A 89 -43.13 1.38 15.33
CA VAL A 89 -43.19 2.56 14.46
C VAL A 89 -44.65 2.84 14.11
N THR A 90 -45.11 4.06 14.44
CA THR A 90 -46.46 4.50 14.14
C THR A 90 -46.47 5.44 12.94
N ALA A 91 -47.29 5.14 11.95
CA ALA A 91 -47.46 5.98 10.77
C ALA A 91 -48.02 7.35 11.13
N GLN A 92 -47.19 8.39 11.04
CA GLN A 92 -47.56 9.76 11.38
C GLN A 92 -48.29 10.45 10.22
N PRO A 93 -49.12 11.48 10.47
CA PRO A 93 -49.76 12.22 9.39
C PRO A 93 -48.77 12.70 8.33
N GLY A 94 -49.17 12.65 7.06
CA GLY A 94 -48.39 13.12 5.91
C GLY A 94 -47.40 12.10 5.33
N PHE A 95 -47.38 10.86 5.82
CA PHE A 95 -46.59 9.81 5.17
C PHE A 95 -47.12 9.44 3.77
N ASP A 96 -48.40 9.74 3.54
CA ASP A 96 -49.15 9.39 2.33
C ASP A 96 -49.32 10.56 1.33
N PHE A 97 -48.65 11.69 1.57
CA PHE A 97 -48.86 12.93 0.80
C PHE A 97 -48.59 12.82 -0.70
N ASP A 98 -47.69 11.94 -1.10
CA ASP A 98 -47.26 11.75 -2.47
C ASP A 98 -47.68 10.38 -3.06
N MET A 99 -48.55 9.65 -2.39
CA MET A 99 -49.07 8.38 -2.88
C MET A 99 -50.00 8.57 -4.05
N ILE A 100 -49.81 7.76 -5.09
CA ILE A 100 -50.61 7.77 -6.33
C ILE A 100 -51.51 6.54 -6.41
N VAL A 101 -52.64 6.69 -7.06
CA VAL A 101 -53.52 5.56 -7.34
C VAL A 101 -52.82 4.57 -8.29
N GLY A 102 -52.81 3.30 -7.87
CA GLY A 102 -52.12 2.24 -8.61
C GLY A 102 -50.59 2.14 -8.30
N GLY A 103 -50.06 2.99 -7.43
CA GLY A 103 -48.70 2.82 -6.91
C GLY A 103 -48.60 1.63 -5.95
N SER A 104 -47.38 1.05 -5.84
CA SER A 104 -47.14 -0.06 -4.90
C SER A 104 -47.39 0.40 -3.46
N SER A 105 -48.27 -0.27 -2.74
CA SER A 105 -48.62 0.04 -1.33
C SER A 105 -49.09 -1.21 -0.61
N VAL A 106 -48.86 -1.28 0.68
CA VAL A 106 -49.47 -2.27 1.60
C VAL A 106 -50.62 -1.68 2.37
N TYR A 107 -51.07 -0.48 1.97
CA TYR A 107 -52.23 0.25 2.49
C TYR A 107 -52.10 0.52 3.99
N ILE A 108 -50.99 1.07 4.42
CA ILE A 108 -50.74 1.51 5.80
C ILE A 108 -51.75 2.63 6.12
N MET A 109 -52.42 2.51 7.28
CA MET A 109 -53.36 3.51 7.75
C MET A 109 -52.67 4.53 8.66
N GLN A 110 -53.21 5.75 8.73
CA GLN A 110 -52.75 6.73 9.73
C GLN A 110 -52.92 6.15 11.13
N GLN A 111 -51.92 6.37 12.00
CA GLN A 111 -51.84 5.83 13.37
C GLN A 111 -51.72 4.28 13.40
N GLU A 112 -51.48 3.64 12.30
CA GLU A 112 -51.11 2.23 12.30
C GLU A 112 -49.71 2.06 12.88
N THR A 113 -49.57 1.10 13.78
CA THR A 113 -48.29 0.79 14.44
C THR A 113 -47.87 -0.63 14.07
N MET A 114 -46.65 -0.76 13.54
CA MET A 114 -46.01 -2.04 13.28
C MET A 114 -44.51 -1.97 13.62
N THR A 115 -43.82 -3.09 13.65
CA THR A 115 -42.37 -3.08 13.90
C THR A 115 -41.60 -2.49 12.72
N LEU A 116 -40.43 -1.88 12.98
CA LEU A 116 -39.52 -1.44 11.94
C LEU A 116 -39.17 -2.59 10.99
N GLU A 117 -38.98 -3.79 11.54
CA GLU A 117 -38.77 -5.01 10.74
C GLU A 117 -39.87 -5.19 9.69
N SER A 118 -41.15 -5.18 10.11
CA SER A 118 -42.27 -5.35 9.18
C SER A 118 -42.30 -4.26 8.09
N LEU A 119 -41.95 -3.01 8.44
CA LEU A 119 -41.88 -1.91 7.47
C LEU A 119 -40.76 -2.14 6.44
N LEU A 120 -39.59 -2.63 6.87
CA LEU A 120 -38.48 -2.95 5.96
C LEU A 120 -38.86 -4.06 4.96
N TYR A 121 -39.55 -5.10 5.45
CA TYR A 121 -40.09 -6.15 4.55
C TYR A 121 -41.19 -5.60 3.64
N CYS A 122 -42.06 -4.72 4.08
CA CYS A 122 -43.04 -4.05 3.22
C CYS A 122 -42.34 -3.27 2.09
N ALA A 123 -41.30 -2.51 2.39
CA ALA A 123 -40.56 -1.71 1.43
C ALA A 123 -39.83 -2.57 0.38
N MET A 124 -39.18 -3.66 0.79
CA MET A 124 -38.36 -4.48 -0.11
C MET A 124 -39.16 -5.55 -0.83
N VAL A 125 -39.94 -6.35 -0.12
CA VAL A 125 -40.65 -7.52 -0.65
C VAL A 125 -41.85 -7.08 -1.50
N ALA A 126 -42.76 -6.29 -0.93
CA ALA A 126 -43.96 -5.79 -1.63
C ALA A 126 -43.72 -4.48 -2.38
N SER A 127 -42.53 -3.92 -2.30
CA SER A 127 -42.22 -2.63 -2.94
C SER A 127 -43.07 -1.46 -2.45
N ALA A 128 -43.53 -1.47 -1.18
CA ALA A 128 -44.51 -0.52 -0.66
C ALA A 128 -43.94 0.91 -0.52
N ASN A 129 -44.55 1.87 -1.19
CA ASN A 129 -44.15 3.29 -1.14
C ASN A 129 -44.48 3.92 0.22
N ASP A 130 -45.66 3.63 0.76
CA ASP A 130 -46.12 4.06 2.07
C ASP A 130 -45.20 3.63 3.20
N ALA A 131 -44.69 2.40 3.16
CA ALA A 131 -43.72 1.92 4.13
C ALA A 131 -42.39 2.72 4.10
N CYS A 132 -41.92 3.11 2.92
CA CYS A 132 -40.71 3.93 2.79
C CYS A 132 -40.87 5.30 3.46
N ASN A 133 -41.97 5.96 3.28
CA ASN A 133 -42.24 7.24 3.91
C ASN A 133 -42.38 7.13 5.44
N VAL A 134 -43.01 6.04 5.93
CA VAL A 134 -43.10 5.78 7.39
C VAL A 134 -41.70 5.51 7.97
N ILE A 135 -40.88 4.71 7.28
CA ILE A 135 -39.47 4.50 7.67
C ILE A 135 -38.72 5.83 7.74
N ALA A 136 -38.86 6.67 6.70
CA ALA A 136 -38.17 7.95 6.62
C ALA A 136 -38.55 8.91 7.76
N GLN A 137 -39.84 9.01 8.06
CA GLN A 137 -40.32 9.81 9.18
C GLN A 137 -39.77 9.29 10.53
N TYR A 138 -39.73 7.98 10.71
CA TYR A 138 -39.20 7.38 11.92
C TYR A 138 -37.69 7.60 12.09
N VAL A 139 -36.92 7.30 11.04
CA VAL A 139 -35.44 7.30 11.08
C VAL A 139 -34.87 8.72 11.14
N SER A 140 -35.49 9.71 10.47
CA SER A 140 -34.95 11.08 10.36
C SER A 140 -35.89 12.18 10.84
N GLY A 141 -37.06 11.83 11.39
CA GLY A 141 -38.05 12.80 11.87
C GLY A 141 -38.90 13.43 10.77
N SER A 142 -38.43 13.47 9.53
CA SER A 142 -39.17 13.91 8.35
C SER A 142 -38.72 13.21 7.07
N ILE A 143 -39.61 13.15 6.06
CA ILE A 143 -39.29 12.62 4.74
C ILE A 143 -38.20 13.49 4.06
N SER A 144 -38.32 14.80 4.22
CA SER A 144 -37.36 15.76 3.64
C SER A 144 -35.94 15.56 4.20
N ASP A 145 -35.77 15.40 5.51
CA ASP A 145 -34.48 15.17 6.13
C ASP A 145 -33.90 13.80 5.74
N PHE A 146 -34.78 12.81 5.60
CA PHE A 146 -34.36 11.50 5.12
C PHE A 146 -33.86 11.54 3.67
N VAL A 147 -34.55 12.24 2.78
CA VAL A 147 -34.11 12.43 1.38
C VAL A 147 -32.79 13.19 1.33
N ALA A 148 -32.57 14.17 2.19
CA ALA A 148 -31.28 14.84 2.31
C ALA A 148 -30.16 13.84 2.71
N ARG A 149 -30.44 12.92 3.66
CA ARG A 149 -29.50 11.83 4.02
C ARG A 149 -29.25 10.87 2.85
N MET A 150 -30.30 10.50 2.08
CA MET A 150 -30.13 9.65 0.90
C MET A 150 -29.13 10.26 -0.10
N ASN A 151 -29.25 11.57 -0.37
CA ASN A 151 -28.34 12.28 -1.27
C ASN A 151 -26.93 12.43 -0.68
N ALA A 152 -26.82 12.69 0.61
CA ALA A 152 -25.53 12.73 1.30
C ALA A 152 -24.81 11.38 1.21
N ARG A 153 -25.55 10.27 1.49
CA ARG A 153 -24.98 8.92 1.41
C ARG A 153 -24.58 8.53 -0.01
N ALA A 154 -25.40 8.89 -1.01
CA ALA A 154 -25.04 8.70 -2.41
C ALA A 154 -23.73 9.43 -2.77
N ALA A 155 -23.56 10.67 -2.30
CA ALA A 155 -22.32 11.43 -2.51
C ALA A 155 -21.11 10.78 -1.82
N GLU A 156 -21.27 10.26 -0.59
CA GLU A 156 -20.22 9.50 0.12
C GLU A 156 -19.79 8.24 -0.64
N LEU A 157 -20.75 7.57 -1.29
CA LEU A 157 -20.49 6.42 -2.16
C LEU A 157 -19.88 6.81 -3.52
N GLY A 158 -19.67 8.12 -3.78
CA GLY A 158 -19.12 8.64 -5.03
C GLY A 158 -20.13 8.65 -6.18
N CYS A 159 -21.42 8.64 -5.89
CA CYS A 159 -22.50 8.71 -6.90
C CYS A 159 -22.70 10.15 -7.35
N THR A 160 -22.09 10.55 -8.45
CA THR A 160 -22.12 11.94 -8.97
C THR A 160 -23.26 12.19 -9.97
N GLY A 161 -23.83 11.14 -10.51
CA GLY A 161 -24.96 11.15 -11.45
C GLY A 161 -26.30 10.81 -10.82
N THR A 162 -26.42 10.83 -9.46
CA THR A 162 -27.61 10.41 -8.71
C THR A 162 -28.18 11.57 -7.90
N ASN A 163 -29.50 11.69 -7.91
CA ASN A 163 -30.24 12.60 -7.04
C ASN A 163 -31.61 12.01 -6.68
N PHE A 164 -31.90 11.91 -5.41
CA PHE A 164 -33.17 11.46 -4.85
C PHE A 164 -34.04 12.65 -4.48
N THR A 165 -35.33 12.61 -4.81
CA THR A 165 -36.35 13.61 -4.40
C THR A 165 -37.43 13.01 -3.52
N ASN A 166 -37.51 11.69 -3.44
CA ASN A 166 -38.42 10.93 -2.59
C ASN A 166 -37.79 9.62 -2.15
N THR A 167 -38.46 8.89 -1.26
CA THR A 167 -37.96 7.68 -0.60
C THR A 167 -38.24 6.38 -1.37
N HIS A 168 -39.10 6.42 -2.40
CA HIS A 168 -39.69 5.22 -3.01
C HIS A 168 -39.54 5.13 -4.52
N GLY A 169 -39.21 6.23 -5.22
CA GLY A 169 -38.92 6.24 -6.65
C GLY A 169 -40.10 6.54 -7.55
N LEU A 170 -41.17 7.17 -7.07
CA LEU A 170 -42.17 7.76 -7.94
C LEU A 170 -41.58 8.85 -8.84
N PRO A 171 -42.09 9.05 -10.06
CA PRO A 171 -41.48 9.94 -11.03
C PRO A 171 -41.39 11.39 -10.56
N ASP A 172 -40.20 11.96 -10.69
CA ASP A 172 -39.90 13.39 -10.57
C ASP A 172 -38.75 13.69 -11.53
N ALA A 173 -38.80 14.82 -12.22
CA ALA A 173 -37.77 15.17 -13.22
C ALA A 173 -36.34 15.28 -12.64
N ASN A 174 -36.24 15.54 -11.33
CA ASN A 174 -34.97 15.62 -10.63
C ASN A 174 -34.62 14.32 -9.88
N HIS A 175 -35.43 13.26 -9.99
CA HIS A 175 -35.18 11.96 -9.38
C HIS A 175 -34.52 11.03 -10.38
N TYR A 176 -33.21 10.94 -10.36
CA TYR A 176 -32.46 10.19 -11.36
C TYR A 176 -31.25 9.50 -10.76
N THR A 177 -30.75 8.52 -11.47
CA THR A 177 -29.51 7.80 -11.19
C THR A 177 -28.84 7.37 -12.49
N THR A 178 -27.65 6.76 -12.40
CA THR A 178 -27.00 6.04 -13.49
C THR A 178 -26.86 4.57 -13.10
N ALA A 179 -26.70 3.67 -14.06
CA ALA A 179 -26.46 2.26 -13.74
C ALA A 179 -25.15 2.09 -12.98
N TRP A 180 -24.15 2.92 -13.26
CA TRP A 180 -22.88 2.96 -12.56
C TRP A 180 -23.03 3.39 -11.09
N ASP A 181 -23.65 4.51 -10.86
CA ASP A 181 -23.86 4.99 -9.48
C ASP A 181 -24.71 4.02 -8.68
N PHE A 182 -25.76 3.48 -9.31
CA PHE A 182 -26.67 2.56 -8.61
C PHE A 182 -25.99 1.23 -8.27
N SER A 183 -25.05 0.77 -9.09
CA SER A 183 -24.23 -0.42 -8.78
C SER A 183 -23.40 -0.24 -7.51
N ARG A 184 -22.90 0.98 -7.24
CA ARG A 184 -22.20 1.31 -5.99
C ARG A 184 -23.13 1.26 -4.79
N ILE A 185 -24.35 1.79 -4.92
CA ILE A 185 -25.36 1.72 -3.86
C ILE A 185 -25.74 0.26 -3.56
N VAL A 186 -25.96 -0.54 -4.60
CA VAL A 186 -26.27 -1.98 -4.47
C VAL A 186 -25.12 -2.74 -3.83
N ARG A 187 -23.90 -2.46 -4.25
CA ARG A 187 -22.69 -3.09 -3.68
C ARG A 187 -22.54 -2.77 -2.20
N GLU A 188 -22.76 -1.51 -1.82
CA GLU A 188 -22.74 -1.15 -0.40
C GLU A 188 -23.82 -1.89 0.37
N ALA A 189 -25.06 -1.87 -0.13
CA ALA A 189 -26.18 -2.57 0.50
C ALA A 189 -25.94 -4.09 0.64
N ALA A 190 -25.29 -4.71 -0.35
CA ALA A 190 -24.97 -6.14 -0.35
C ALA A 190 -23.95 -6.55 0.74
N LYS A 191 -23.18 -5.63 1.29
CA LYS A 191 -22.25 -5.90 2.42
C LYS A 191 -22.99 -6.14 3.73
N HIS A 192 -24.22 -5.69 3.85
CA HIS A 192 -25.03 -5.81 5.05
C HIS A 192 -25.86 -7.10 5.03
N GLU A 193 -25.54 -8.04 5.90
CA GLU A 193 -26.24 -9.34 5.98
C GLU A 193 -27.75 -9.17 6.24
N LEU A 194 -28.13 -8.22 7.10
CA LEU A 194 -29.53 -7.90 7.38
C LEU A 194 -30.23 -7.42 6.11
N PHE A 195 -29.60 -6.52 5.33
CA PHE A 195 -30.17 -6.03 4.09
C PHE A 195 -30.41 -7.19 3.10
N MET A 196 -29.43 -8.06 2.91
CA MET A 196 -29.53 -9.19 2.00
C MET A 196 -30.56 -10.22 2.45
N THR A 197 -30.70 -10.43 3.76
CA THR A 197 -31.74 -11.29 4.33
C THR A 197 -33.14 -10.78 3.97
N ILE A 198 -33.39 -9.47 4.10
CA ILE A 198 -34.67 -8.84 3.73
C ILE A 198 -34.86 -8.89 2.21
N ALA A 199 -33.85 -8.54 1.44
CA ALA A 199 -33.91 -8.44 -0.02
C ALA A 199 -34.11 -9.78 -0.73
N SER A 200 -33.63 -10.88 -0.14
CA SER A 200 -33.76 -12.25 -0.68
C SER A 200 -35.04 -12.96 -0.25
N THR A 201 -35.83 -12.35 0.64
CA THR A 201 -37.06 -12.95 1.15
C THR A 201 -38.13 -13.03 0.08
N ILE A 202 -38.68 -14.24 -0.12
CA ILE A 202 -39.72 -14.50 -1.12
C ILE A 202 -41.10 -14.11 -0.57
N ASN A 203 -41.40 -14.54 0.67
CA ASN A 203 -42.68 -14.29 1.32
C ASN A 203 -42.43 -13.81 2.75
N TYR A 204 -43.20 -12.84 3.20
CA TYR A 204 -43.19 -12.36 4.59
C TYR A 204 -44.64 -12.06 5.06
N THR A 205 -44.96 -12.47 6.26
CA THR A 205 -46.27 -12.17 6.86
C THR A 205 -46.11 -11.03 7.88
N VAL A 206 -46.70 -9.88 7.59
CA VAL A 206 -46.87 -8.79 8.56
C VAL A 206 -47.94 -9.22 9.54
N PRO A 207 -47.65 -9.29 10.85
CA PRO A 207 -48.67 -9.64 11.86
C PRO A 207 -49.81 -8.64 11.93
N ASP A 208 -50.90 -9.03 12.60
CA ASP A 208 -51.96 -8.11 12.97
C ASP A 208 -51.40 -6.86 13.64
N THR A 209 -51.94 -5.70 13.25
CA THR A 209 -51.58 -4.40 13.84
C THR A 209 -52.73 -3.89 14.72
N ASN A 210 -52.59 -2.69 15.28
CA ASN A 210 -53.65 -2.05 16.03
C ASN A 210 -54.92 -1.72 15.20
N VAL A 211 -54.82 -1.74 13.85
CA VAL A 211 -55.93 -1.31 12.96
C VAL A 211 -56.14 -2.24 11.76
N SER A 212 -55.22 -3.13 11.44
CA SER A 212 -55.28 -4.00 10.28
C SER A 212 -54.97 -5.45 10.65
N SER A 213 -55.62 -6.40 9.96
CA SER A 213 -55.28 -7.82 10.04
C SER A 213 -53.94 -8.09 9.33
N GLU A 214 -53.44 -9.30 9.53
CA GLU A 214 -52.20 -9.78 8.90
C GLU A 214 -52.19 -9.56 7.36
N ARG A 215 -51.01 -9.29 6.81
CA ARG A 215 -50.77 -9.14 5.39
C ARG A 215 -49.69 -10.11 4.95
N VAL A 216 -49.95 -10.89 3.91
CA VAL A 216 -48.94 -11.73 3.27
C VAL A 216 -48.32 -10.92 2.13
N LEU A 217 -47.02 -10.72 2.21
CA LEU A 217 -46.22 -10.04 1.19
C LEU A 217 -45.53 -11.08 0.31
N GLU A 218 -45.50 -10.83 -0.98
CA GLU A 218 -44.78 -11.64 -1.96
C GLU A 218 -43.75 -10.81 -2.69
N SER A 219 -42.56 -11.37 -2.93
CA SER A 219 -41.49 -10.67 -3.62
C SER A 219 -41.88 -10.34 -5.06
N THR A 220 -41.65 -9.09 -5.45
CA THR A 220 -41.85 -8.61 -6.82
C THR A 220 -40.75 -9.07 -7.78
N ASN A 221 -39.65 -9.65 -7.29
CA ASN A 221 -38.52 -10.10 -8.09
C ASN A 221 -38.73 -11.54 -8.57
N SER A 222 -39.08 -11.71 -9.85
CA SER A 222 -39.36 -13.01 -10.42
C SER A 222 -38.13 -13.91 -10.60
N LEU A 223 -36.89 -13.38 -10.48
CA LEU A 223 -35.70 -14.24 -10.45
C LEU A 223 -35.67 -15.11 -9.18
N VAL A 224 -36.16 -14.59 -8.04
CA VAL A 224 -36.24 -15.33 -6.76
C VAL A 224 -37.63 -15.89 -6.47
N ASN A 225 -38.69 -15.30 -7.04
CA ASN A 225 -40.08 -15.73 -6.91
C ASN A 225 -40.69 -16.03 -8.30
N PRO A 226 -40.41 -17.21 -8.88
CA PRO A 226 -40.85 -17.52 -10.26
C PRO A 226 -42.38 -17.63 -10.40
N THR A 227 -43.09 -17.71 -9.28
CA THR A 227 -44.56 -17.76 -9.28
C THR A 227 -45.24 -16.40 -9.14
N ASN A 228 -44.48 -15.32 -9.20
CA ASN A 228 -45.00 -13.95 -9.04
C ASN A 228 -46.04 -13.64 -10.17
N PRO A 229 -47.30 -13.32 -9.81
CA PRO A 229 -48.34 -13.05 -10.76
C PRO A 229 -48.17 -11.71 -11.51
N LEU A 230 -47.36 -10.80 -11.02
CA LEU A 230 -47.07 -9.51 -11.65
C LEU A 230 -46.27 -9.65 -12.97
N TYR A 231 -45.47 -10.70 -13.06
CA TYR A 231 -44.59 -10.96 -14.21
C TYR A 231 -44.73 -12.43 -14.64
N PRO A 232 -45.81 -12.77 -15.35
CA PRO A 232 -46.06 -14.14 -15.79
C PRO A 232 -44.93 -14.61 -16.72
N GLY A 233 -44.44 -15.84 -16.50
CA GLY A 233 -43.36 -16.45 -17.25
C GLY A 233 -42.43 -17.28 -16.37
N ASP A 234 -41.48 -17.96 -16.98
CA ASP A 234 -40.43 -18.73 -16.26
C ASP A 234 -39.15 -17.88 -16.15
N TRP A 235 -39.15 -16.99 -15.17
CA TRP A 235 -38.04 -16.08 -14.91
C TRP A 235 -37.10 -16.56 -13.79
N GLY A 236 -37.47 -17.64 -13.09
CA GLY A 236 -36.69 -18.14 -11.97
C GLY A 236 -35.23 -18.38 -12.31
N TYR A 237 -34.33 -17.96 -11.42
CA TYR A 237 -32.91 -18.20 -11.55
C TYR A 237 -32.34 -18.72 -10.22
N GLU A 238 -31.92 -19.97 -10.20
CA GLU A 238 -31.56 -20.69 -8.96
C GLU A 238 -30.44 -20.04 -8.14
N TYR A 239 -29.55 -19.27 -8.81
CA TYR A 239 -28.44 -18.60 -8.17
C TYR A 239 -28.78 -17.20 -7.66
N ALA A 240 -29.94 -16.63 -8.04
CA ALA A 240 -30.34 -15.29 -7.63
C ALA A 240 -30.57 -15.17 -6.13
N LYS A 241 -30.15 -14.04 -5.55
CA LYS A 241 -30.25 -13.73 -4.12
C LYS A 241 -30.98 -12.41 -3.82
N GLY A 242 -31.83 -11.93 -4.71
CA GLY A 242 -32.57 -10.66 -4.63
C GLY A 242 -32.23 -9.79 -5.83
N ILE A 243 -32.35 -8.47 -5.81
CA ILE A 243 -32.45 -7.52 -4.69
C ILE A 243 -33.78 -6.73 -4.82
N LYS A 244 -33.93 -5.95 -5.93
CA LYS A 244 -35.11 -5.08 -6.08
C LYS A 244 -35.49 -4.84 -7.53
N THR A 245 -36.78 -4.92 -7.84
CA THR A 245 -37.39 -4.49 -9.10
C THR A 245 -37.81 -3.03 -9.06
N GLY A 246 -37.90 -2.40 -10.21
CA GLY A 246 -38.48 -1.06 -10.38
C GLY A 246 -39.21 -0.95 -11.71
N HIS A 247 -40.35 -0.28 -11.71
CA HIS A 247 -41.07 0.04 -12.93
C HIS A 247 -41.91 1.30 -12.79
N THR A 248 -41.83 2.18 -13.75
CA THR A 248 -42.79 3.23 -14.09
C THR A 248 -42.78 3.39 -15.62
N ASN A 249 -43.78 4.05 -16.16
CA ASN A 249 -43.84 4.27 -17.63
C ASN A 249 -42.57 5.02 -18.13
N ASP A 250 -42.06 5.95 -17.37
CA ASP A 250 -40.89 6.76 -17.75
C ASP A 250 -39.56 6.01 -17.50
N ALA A 251 -39.49 5.19 -16.46
CA ALA A 251 -38.29 4.43 -16.11
C ALA A 251 -38.12 3.16 -16.95
N GLY A 252 -39.21 2.62 -17.54
CA GLY A 252 -39.18 1.26 -18.07
C GLY A 252 -39.01 0.22 -16.94
N TYR A 253 -38.58 -0.96 -17.28
CA TYR A 253 -38.35 -2.03 -16.32
C TYR A 253 -36.89 -2.00 -15.84
N CYS A 254 -36.71 -1.91 -14.51
CA CYS A 254 -35.42 -1.84 -13.86
C CYS A 254 -35.25 -3.04 -12.90
N LEU A 255 -34.01 -3.48 -12.71
CA LEU A 255 -33.69 -4.54 -11.75
C LEU A 255 -32.29 -4.33 -11.20
N ALA A 256 -32.17 -4.34 -9.88
CA ALA A 256 -30.92 -4.58 -9.19
C ALA A 256 -30.96 -6.00 -8.63
N SER A 257 -29.95 -6.81 -8.92
CA SER A 257 -29.95 -8.21 -8.52
C SER A 257 -28.54 -8.69 -8.16
N SER A 258 -28.46 -9.71 -7.32
CA SER A 258 -27.24 -10.46 -7.06
C SER A 258 -27.45 -11.94 -7.36
N ALA A 259 -26.36 -12.62 -7.68
CA ALA A 259 -26.33 -14.07 -7.86
C ALA A 259 -25.06 -14.65 -7.26
N GLU A 260 -25.16 -15.86 -6.73
CA GLU A 260 -24.01 -16.58 -6.18
C GLU A 260 -23.97 -18.00 -6.73
N LYS A 261 -22.82 -18.35 -7.34
CA LYS A 261 -22.56 -19.68 -7.91
C LYS A 261 -21.11 -20.06 -7.65
N ASP A 262 -20.89 -21.26 -7.08
CA ASP A 262 -19.55 -21.81 -6.81
C ASP A 262 -18.61 -20.86 -6.04
N GLY A 263 -19.17 -20.04 -5.14
CA GLY A 263 -18.44 -19.05 -4.34
C GLY A 263 -18.11 -17.74 -5.07
N VAL A 264 -18.55 -17.60 -6.32
CA VAL A 264 -18.49 -16.33 -7.06
C VAL A 264 -19.79 -15.56 -6.83
N LYS A 265 -19.67 -14.30 -6.44
CA LYS A 265 -20.80 -13.39 -6.27
C LYS A 265 -20.79 -12.33 -7.36
N LEU A 266 -21.90 -12.18 -8.06
CA LEU A 266 -22.11 -11.17 -9.08
C LEU A 266 -23.25 -10.23 -8.67
N LEU A 267 -23.09 -8.94 -9.01
CA LEU A 267 -24.11 -7.89 -8.89
C LEU A 267 -24.42 -7.33 -10.26
N SER A 268 -25.72 -7.22 -10.57
CA SER A 268 -26.20 -6.63 -11.81
C SER A 268 -27.16 -5.50 -11.52
N VAL A 269 -27.03 -4.40 -12.27
CA VAL A 269 -27.99 -3.31 -12.33
C VAL A 269 -28.37 -3.11 -13.78
N VAL A 270 -29.64 -3.27 -14.09
CA VAL A 270 -30.21 -2.99 -15.41
C VAL A 270 -31.30 -1.92 -15.29
N LEU A 271 -31.21 -0.91 -16.12
CA LEU A 271 -32.15 0.23 -16.16
C LEU A 271 -32.78 0.37 -17.53
N LYS A 272 -34.03 0.76 -17.53
CA LYS A 272 -34.83 1.07 -18.73
C LYS A 272 -34.84 -0.09 -19.74
N SER A 273 -35.14 -1.29 -19.21
CA SER A 273 -35.39 -2.45 -20.03
C SER A 273 -36.80 -2.40 -20.62
N GLU A 274 -36.98 -3.01 -21.77
CA GLU A 274 -38.26 -3.12 -22.43
C GLU A 274 -39.04 -4.37 -21.96
N ALA A 275 -40.34 -4.31 -22.05
CA ALA A 275 -41.19 -5.49 -22.00
C ALA A 275 -42.20 -5.45 -23.15
N TYR A 276 -42.47 -6.59 -23.77
CA TYR A 276 -43.38 -6.71 -24.88
C TYR A 276 -44.06 -8.07 -24.89
N GLN A 277 -45.22 -8.10 -25.56
CA GLN A 277 -45.92 -9.36 -25.79
C GLN A 277 -45.34 -10.04 -27.02
N GLN A 278 -45.02 -11.32 -26.91
CA GLN A 278 -44.52 -12.15 -28.00
C GLN A 278 -45.68 -12.65 -28.88
N ASP A 279 -45.37 -13.22 -30.05
CA ASP A 279 -46.35 -13.72 -31.01
C ASP A 279 -47.24 -14.85 -30.45
N ASP A 280 -46.75 -15.61 -29.46
CA ASP A 280 -47.49 -16.66 -28.77
C ASP A 280 -48.41 -16.15 -27.64
N GLY A 281 -48.44 -14.83 -27.44
CA GLY A 281 -49.19 -14.17 -26.38
C GLY A 281 -48.50 -14.13 -25.01
N SER A 282 -47.33 -14.74 -24.84
CA SER A 282 -46.53 -14.63 -23.63
C SER A 282 -45.88 -13.25 -23.52
N TRP A 283 -45.52 -12.84 -22.28
CA TRP A 283 -44.81 -11.60 -22.06
C TRP A 283 -43.33 -11.85 -21.96
N TYR A 284 -42.52 -11.00 -22.59
CA TYR A 284 -41.08 -10.90 -22.40
C TYR A 284 -40.78 -9.70 -21.54
N TYR A 285 -39.98 -9.91 -20.47
CA TYR A 285 -39.53 -8.88 -19.56
C TYR A 285 -38.01 -8.80 -19.61
N GLY A 286 -37.47 -7.78 -20.29
CA GLY A 286 -36.05 -7.63 -20.54
C GLY A 286 -35.21 -7.50 -19.28
N ASN A 287 -35.74 -6.86 -18.25
CA ASN A 287 -35.02 -6.74 -16.98
C ASN A 287 -34.67 -8.10 -16.34
N PHE A 288 -35.53 -9.12 -16.43
CA PHE A 288 -35.23 -10.46 -15.94
C PHE A 288 -34.37 -11.25 -16.92
N ALA A 289 -34.72 -11.23 -18.20
CA ALA A 289 -34.01 -11.95 -19.25
C ALA A 289 -32.55 -11.50 -19.36
N ASP A 290 -32.33 -10.19 -19.51
CA ASP A 290 -31.00 -9.63 -19.67
C ASP A 290 -30.15 -9.76 -18.39
N THR A 291 -30.75 -9.64 -17.20
CA THR A 291 -30.03 -9.90 -15.94
C THR A 291 -29.56 -11.35 -15.85
N ARG A 292 -30.42 -12.32 -16.21
CA ARG A 292 -30.03 -13.74 -16.24
C ARG A 292 -28.92 -13.99 -17.26
N THR A 293 -29.03 -13.40 -18.44
CA THR A 293 -28.01 -13.47 -19.49
C THR A 293 -26.66 -12.90 -18.99
N LEU A 294 -26.67 -11.75 -18.32
CA LEU A 294 -25.47 -11.14 -17.72
C LEU A 294 -24.83 -12.07 -16.67
N PHE A 295 -25.62 -12.67 -15.78
CA PHE A 295 -25.08 -13.58 -14.77
C PHE A 295 -24.47 -14.83 -15.42
N GLU A 296 -25.19 -15.48 -16.34
CA GLU A 296 -24.66 -16.64 -17.07
C GLU A 296 -23.39 -16.30 -17.85
N TRP A 297 -23.37 -15.15 -18.51
CA TRP A 297 -22.19 -14.67 -19.22
C TRP A 297 -21.02 -14.43 -18.24
N GLY A 298 -21.26 -13.80 -17.11
CA GLY A 298 -20.24 -13.56 -16.09
C GLY A 298 -19.67 -14.86 -15.52
N PHE A 299 -20.53 -15.80 -15.10
CA PHE A 299 -20.10 -17.10 -14.55
C PHE A 299 -19.39 -18.00 -15.57
N ASN A 300 -19.75 -17.90 -16.85
CA ASN A 300 -19.16 -18.74 -17.89
C ASN A 300 -17.84 -18.20 -18.43
N ASN A 301 -17.63 -16.89 -18.39
CA ASN A 301 -16.46 -16.27 -18.98
C ASN A 301 -15.39 -15.83 -17.98
N PHE A 302 -15.68 -15.80 -16.69
CA PHE A 302 -14.76 -15.35 -15.66
C PHE A 302 -14.64 -16.39 -14.54
N SER A 303 -13.45 -16.45 -13.95
CA SER A 303 -13.19 -17.29 -12.77
C SER A 303 -12.04 -16.74 -11.94
N TYR A 304 -11.94 -17.21 -10.69
CA TYR A 304 -10.77 -16.92 -9.87
C TYR A 304 -9.56 -17.69 -10.38
N GLN A 305 -8.53 -16.96 -10.77
CA GLN A 305 -7.27 -17.52 -11.27
C GLN A 305 -6.11 -17.19 -10.34
N ASP A 306 -5.20 -18.14 -10.18
CA ASP A 306 -3.96 -17.93 -9.43
C ASP A 306 -2.98 -17.15 -10.31
N VAL A 307 -2.89 -15.83 -10.13
CA VAL A 307 -2.01 -14.96 -10.92
C VAL A 307 -0.56 -15.00 -10.43
N LEU A 308 -0.36 -15.35 -9.15
CA LEU A 308 0.95 -15.59 -8.58
C LEU A 308 0.84 -16.59 -7.41
N LYS A 309 1.49 -17.74 -7.55
CA LYS A 309 1.42 -18.78 -6.51
C LYS A 309 2.41 -18.53 -5.39
N SER A 310 2.00 -18.81 -4.17
CA SER A 310 2.86 -18.72 -2.97
C SER A 310 4.06 -19.69 -3.01
N THR A 311 4.08 -20.65 -3.93
CA THR A 311 5.20 -21.58 -4.13
C THR A 311 6.22 -21.09 -5.15
N GLU A 312 5.92 -20.00 -5.88
CA GLU A 312 6.77 -19.48 -6.94
C GLU A 312 7.88 -18.59 -6.36
N THR A 313 9.12 -18.90 -6.69
CA THR A 313 10.26 -18.05 -6.34
C THR A 313 10.33 -16.87 -7.31
N VAL A 314 10.35 -15.65 -6.76
CA VAL A 314 10.23 -14.43 -7.57
C VAL A 314 11.48 -13.56 -7.58
N THR A 315 12.34 -13.69 -6.57
CA THR A 315 13.58 -12.93 -6.47
C THR A 315 14.60 -13.61 -5.57
N GLU A 316 15.85 -13.17 -5.66
CA GLU A 316 16.94 -13.52 -4.75
C GLU A 316 17.36 -12.28 -3.97
N VAL A 317 17.62 -12.45 -2.70
CA VAL A 317 18.07 -11.39 -1.79
C VAL A 317 19.46 -11.73 -1.29
N PRO A 318 20.44 -10.82 -1.40
CA PRO A 318 21.79 -11.03 -0.87
C PRO A 318 21.78 -11.22 0.65
N VAL A 319 22.64 -12.10 1.16
CA VAL A 319 22.83 -12.35 2.59
C VAL A 319 24.29 -12.16 2.97
N ALA A 320 24.56 -11.14 3.77
CA ALA A 320 25.89 -10.93 4.34
C ALA A 320 26.13 -11.87 5.52
N MET A 321 27.39 -12.31 5.69
CA MET A 321 27.85 -13.19 6.79
C MET A 321 27.16 -14.56 6.84
N GLY A 322 26.61 -15.04 5.74
CA GLY A 322 26.03 -16.37 5.64
C GLY A 322 27.07 -17.48 5.78
N ALA A 323 26.70 -18.60 6.42
CA ALA A 323 27.59 -19.76 6.57
C ALA A 323 27.61 -20.62 5.32
N ASP A 324 26.43 -20.86 4.73
CA ASP A 324 26.24 -21.84 3.66
C ASP A 324 25.73 -21.22 2.35
N ALA A 325 25.29 -19.94 2.39
CA ALA A 325 24.77 -19.23 1.23
C ALA A 325 25.01 -17.71 1.35
N ASP A 326 25.29 -17.08 0.19
CA ASP A 326 25.45 -15.63 0.05
C ASP A 326 24.14 -14.96 -0.45
N THR A 327 23.12 -15.75 -0.78
CA THR A 327 21.80 -15.31 -1.20
C THR A 327 20.72 -16.21 -0.62
N VAL A 328 19.52 -15.69 -0.48
CA VAL A 328 18.32 -16.45 -0.16
C VAL A 328 17.23 -16.10 -1.16
N THR A 329 16.51 -17.10 -1.62
CA THR A 329 15.36 -16.89 -2.51
C THR A 329 14.16 -16.42 -1.70
N ALA A 330 13.34 -15.54 -2.31
CA ALA A 330 12.10 -15.06 -1.72
C ALA A 330 10.89 -15.45 -2.60
N ARG A 331 9.77 -15.70 -1.93
CA ARG A 331 8.49 -16.07 -2.54
C ARG A 331 7.34 -15.30 -1.89
N PRO A 332 6.20 -15.18 -2.55
CA PRO A 332 5.00 -14.63 -1.91
C PRO A 332 4.60 -15.48 -0.69
N SER A 333 4.16 -14.83 0.38
CA SER A 333 3.65 -15.52 1.57
C SER A 333 2.28 -16.17 1.31
N THR A 334 1.49 -15.56 0.44
CA THR A 334 0.15 -16.01 0.03
C THR A 334 0.04 -16.04 -1.48
N THR A 335 -0.79 -16.95 -2.01
CA THR A 335 -1.15 -16.95 -3.43
C THR A 335 -2.02 -15.74 -3.72
N ILE A 336 -1.66 -14.95 -4.74
CA ILE A 336 -2.50 -13.87 -5.25
C ILE A 336 -3.46 -14.48 -6.26
N ARG A 337 -4.74 -14.29 -5.99
CA ARG A 337 -5.84 -14.71 -6.88
C ARG A 337 -6.60 -13.47 -7.34
N ALA A 338 -7.05 -13.48 -8.58
CA ALA A 338 -7.88 -12.41 -9.12
C ALA A 338 -9.01 -13.02 -9.95
N PHE A 339 -10.14 -12.33 -9.98
CA PHE A 339 -11.29 -12.71 -10.81
C PHE A 339 -11.07 -12.16 -12.22
N LEU A 340 -10.74 -13.04 -13.16
CA LEU A 340 -10.27 -12.68 -14.49
C LEU A 340 -11.00 -13.49 -15.58
N PRO A 341 -10.99 -13.00 -16.85
CA PRO A 341 -11.42 -13.78 -17.98
C PRO A 341 -10.75 -15.16 -18.03
N ASN A 342 -11.51 -16.19 -18.39
CA ASN A 342 -11.01 -17.56 -18.44
C ASN A 342 -9.89 -17.78 -19.47
N ASP A 343 -9.84 -16.97 -20.51
CA ASP A 343 -8.88 -17.00 -21.60
C ASP A 343 -7.72 -16.00 -21.43
N VAL A 344 -7.59 -15.40 -20.23
CA VAL A 344 -6.56 -14.40 -19.97
C VAL A 344 -5.15 -14.98 -20.05
N ASP A 345 -4.25 -14.29 -20.74
CA ASP A 345 -2.83 -14.61 -20.72
C ASP A 345 -2.20 -14.13 -19.40
N LEU A 346 -2.02 -15.07 -18.47
CA LEU A 346 -1.37 -14.80 -17.18
C LEU A 346 0.13 -14.50 -17.29
N THR A 347 0.75 -14.69 -18.46
CA THR A 347 2.16 -14.32 -18.66
C THR A 347 2.35 -12.83 -18.93
N ALA A 348 1.28 -12.13 -19.30
CA ALA A 348 1.29 -10.69 -19.59
C ALA A 348 1.10 -9.80 -18.35
N VAL A 349 0.99 -10.39 -17.15
CA VAL A 349 0.89 -9.59 -15.92
C VAL A 349 2.23 -9.03 -15.50
N GLU A 350 2.24 -7.76 -15.12
CA GLU A 350 3.41 -7.10 -14.56
C GLU A 350 3.58 -7.45 -13.08
N ARG A 351 4.83 -7.67 -12.67
CA ARG A 351 5.18 -8.00 -11.29
C ARG A 351 6.12 -6.93 -10.76
N THR A 352 5.69 -6.21 -9.76
CA THR A 352 6.47 -5.17 -9.10
C THR A 352 6.92 -5.66 -7.72
N ILE A 353 8.24 -5.76 -7.52
CA ILE A 353 8.84 -6.16 -6.25
C ILE A 353 9.35 -4.91 -5.55
N THR A 354 8.90 -4.71 -4.31
CA THR A 354 9.36 -3.64 -3.44
C THR A 354 9.98 -4.27 -2.20
N LEU A 355 11.32 -4.26 -2.12
CA LEU A 355 12.03 -4.72 -0.93
C LEU A 355 11.88 -3.69 0.20
N SER A 356 11.90 -4.16 1.45
CA SER A 356 11.96 -3.30 2.62
C SER A 356 13.21 -2.40 2.54
N PRO A 357 13.17 -1.14 3.01
CA PRO A 357 14.26 -0.17 2.85
C PRO A 357 15.61 -0.71 3.32
N ASP A 358 15.65 -1.41 4.45
CA ASP A 358 16.87 -1.99 5.01
C ASP A 358 17.43 -3.11 4.11
N VAL A 359 16.54 -3.94 3.55
CA VAL A 359 16.91 -5.04 2.64
C VAL A 359 17.33 -4.51 1.26
N ALA A 360 16.69 -3.44 0.78
CA ALA A 360 17.01 -2.82 -0.51
C ALA A 360 18.38 -2.12 -0.51
N ALA A 361 18.81 -1.57 0.64
CA ALA A 361 20.08 -0.85 0.78
C ALA A 361 21.27 -1.80 0.92
N ASP A 362 21.18 -2.79 1.80
CA ASP A 362 22.33 -3.59 2.26
C ASP A 362 22.14 -5.11 2.12
N GLY A 363 20.95 -5.56 1.70
CA GLY A 363 20.56 -6.97 1.74
C GLY A 363 20.23 -7.42 3.17
N LEU A 364 20.20 -8.74 3.36
CA LEU A 364 20.01 -9.35 4.68
C LEU A 364 21.36 -9.63 5.34
N THR A 365 21.37 -9.65 6.67
CA THR A 365 22.52 -10.11 7.46
C THR A 365 22.14 -11.41 8.18
N ALA A 366 22.97 -12.43 8.05
CA ALA A 366 22.75 -13.68 8.78
C ALA A 366 22.82 -13.48 10.30
N PRO A 367 22.03 -14.24 11.11
CA PRO A 367 21.18 -15.35 10.68
C PRO A 367 19.86 -14.89 10.06
N VAL A 368 19.43 -15.55 8.97
CA VAL A 368 18.16 -15.33 8.31
C VAL A 368 17.27 -16.54 8.59
N SER A 369 16.01 -16.30 8.97
CA SER A 369 15.04 -17.37 9.20
C SER A 369 14.17 -17.60 7.97
N ALA A 370 13.80 -18.84 7.69
CA ALA A 370 12.79 -19.14 6.70
C ALA A 370 11.45 -18.48 7.10
N GLY A 371 10.76 -17.85 6.13
CA GLY A 371 9.52 -17.10 6.38
C GLY A 371 9.74 -15.66 6.86
N GLN A 372 10.97 -15.16 6.91
CA GLN A 372 11.25 -13.76 7.24
C GLN A 372 10.76 -12.85 6.11
N VAL A 373 10.00 -11.81 6.46
CA VAL A 373 9.50 -10.82 5.50
C VAL A 373 10.67 -9.95 5.03
N VAL A 374 10.80 -9.81 3.71
CA VAL A 374 11.87 -9.05 3.04
C VAL A 374 11.34 -7.92 2.15
N GLY A 375 10.05 -7.85 1.96
CA GLY A 375 9.40 -6.84 1.11
C GLY A 375 7.99 -7.26 0.75
N GLU A 376 7.51 -6.75 -0.38
CA GLU A 376 6.19 -7.01 -0.93
C GLU A 376 6.28 -7.20 -2.44
N ILE A 377 5.40 -8.01 -3.00
CA ILE A 377 5.18 -8.14 -4.44
C ILE A 377 3.76 -7.76 -4.79
N SER A 378 3.60 -6.90 -5.78
CA SER A 378 2.32 -6.55 -6.38
C SER A 378 2.23 -7.13 -7.80
N VAL A 379 1.07 -7.66 -8.14
CA VAL A 379 0.74 -8.08 -9.49
C VAL A 379 -0.19 -7.06 -10.12
N ILE A 380 0.18 -6.55 -11.29
CA ILE A 380 -0.50 -5.45 -11.97
C ILE A 380 -0.87 -5.91 -13.38
N ARG A 381 -2.06 -5.53 -13.83
CA ARG A 381 -2.50 -5.71 -15.22
C ARG A 381 -3.22 -4.46 -15.70
N ASP A 382 -2.85 -3.97 -16.86
CA ASP A 382 -3.46 -2.78 -17.49
C ASP A 382 -3.48 -1.56 -16.54
N GLY A 383 -2.47 -1.45 -15.64
CA GLY A 383 -2.37 -0.39 -14.64
C GLY A 383 -3.22 -0.62 -13.37
N VAL A 384 -3.96 -1.72 -13.29
CA VAL A 384 -4.76 -2.10 -12.11
C VAL A 384 -4.00 -3.12 -11.27
N VAL A 385 -3.90 -2.88 -9.96
CA VAL A 385 -3.30 -3.83 -9.01
C VAL A 385 -4.29 -4.97 -8.77
N LEU A 386 -3.94 -6.18 -9.24
CA LEU A 386 -4.74 -7.39 -9.03
C LEU A 386 -4.62 -7.95 -7.61
N GLY A 387 -3.52 -7.66 -6.94
CA GLY A 387 -3.30 -8.04 -5.56
C GLY A 387 -1.85 -7.86 -5.13
N THR A 388 -1.62 -7.92 -3.82
CA THR A 388 -0.30 -7.81 -3.19
C THR A 388 -0.08 -8.96 -2.21
N SER A 389 1.19 -9.32 -2.00
CA SER A 389 1.58 -10.33 -1.01
C SER A 389 2.93 -9.99 -0.40
N PRO A 390 3.11 -10.12 0.92
CA PRO A 390 4.43 -10.03 1.51
C PRO A 390 5.38 -11.05 0.89
N LEU A 391 6.61 -10.63 0.62
CA LEU A 391 7.70 -11.51 0.20
C LEU A 391 8.39 -12.09 1.43
N VAL A 392 8.55 -13.41 1.44
CA VAL A 392 9.20 -14.13 2.53
C VAL A 392 10.33 -15.01 2.01
N THR A 393 11.38 -15.14 2.81
CA THR A 393 12.50 -16.03 2.54
C THR A 393 12.05 -17.49 2.50
N THR A 394 12.62 -18.28 1.59
CA THR A 394 12.26 -19.71 1.43
C THR A 394 13.02 -20.61 2.38
N THR A 395 14.26 -20.26 2.73
CA THR A 395 15.18 -21.05 3.54
C THR A 395 15.80 -20.20 4.65
N SER A 396 16.32 -20.84 5.68
CA SER A 396 17.17 -20.19 6.68
C SER A 396 18.62 -20.22 6.26
N VAL A 397 19.37 -19.18 6.64
CA VAL A 397 20.82 -19.07 6.44
C VAL A 397 21.46 -18.79 7.79
N ASP A 398 22.32 -19.68 8.25
CA ASP A 398 23.01 -19.56 9.52
C ASP A 398 24.16 -18.53 9.45
N LEU A 399 24.54 -17.98 10.61
CA LEU A 399 25.65 -17.04 10.71
C LEU A 399 27.00 -17.74 10.57
N SER A 400 27.82 -17.30 9.63
CA SER A 400 29.23 -17.71 9.50
C SER A 400 30.06 -17.11 10.63
N ARG A 401 30.52 -17.95 11.55
CA ARG A 401 31.40 -17.50 12.63
C ARG A 401 32.69 -16.87 12.10
N VAL A 402 33.19 -17.36 10.96
CA VAL A 402 34.44 -16.88 10.34
C VAL A 402 34.24 -15.49 9.75
N GLU A 403 33.15 -15.29 9.00
CA GLU A 403 32.85 -13.98 8.38
C GLU A 403 32.49 -12.93 9.47
N TYR A 404 31.75 -13.32 10.49
CA TYR A 404 31.46 -12.48 11.63
C TYR A 404 32.74 -12.04 12.37
N MET A 405 33.66 -12.98 12.63
CA MET A 405 34.94 -12.63 13.26
C MET A 405 35.80 -11.72 12.36
N LYS A 406 35.80 -11.94 11.07
CA LYS A 406 36.51 -11.05 10.12
C LYS A 406 35.93 -9.64 10.13
N ASP A 407 34.62 -9.52 10.18
CA ASP A 407 33.95 -8.23 10.19
C ASP A 407 34.19 -7.49 11.52
N GLN A 408 34.05 -8.17 12.65
CA GLN A 408 34.42 -7.65 13.99
C GLN A 408 35.88 -7.20 14.03
N LEU A 409 36.79 -7.98 13.42
CA LEU A 409 38.18 -7.60 13.32
C LEU A 409 38.38 -6.35 12.46
N ARG A 410 37.70 -6.26 11.34
CA ARG A 410 37.71 -5.07 10.47
C ARG A 410 37.19 -3.83 11.17
N GLU A 411 36.09 -3.94 11.87
CA GLU A 411 35.52 -2.84 12.65
C GLU A 411 36.48 -2.42 13.78
N THR A 412 37.03 -3.39 14.51
CA THR A 412 38.00 -3.14 15.55
C THR A 412 39.24 -2.42 15.01
N LEU A 413 39.75 -2.86 13.85
CA LEU A 413 40.92 -2.24 13.22
C LEU A 413 40.62 -0.84 12.65
N ARG A 414 39.36 -0.53 12.37
CA ARG A 414 38.91 0.80 11.89
C ARG A 414 38.65 1.78 13.03
N THR A 415 38.56 1.32 14.28
CA THR A 415 38.33 2.22 15.40
C THR A 415 39.50 3.19 15.57
N PRO A 416 39.24 4.51 15.72
CA PRO A 416 40.33 5.51 15.85
C PRO A 416 41.34 5.21 16.95
N GLY A 417 40.89 4.60 18.06
CA GLY A 417 41.75 4.19 19.15
C GLY A 417 42.77 3.12 18.76
N VAL A 418 42.34 2.11 18.00
CA VAL A 418 43.26 1.02 17.53
C VAL A 418 44.25 1.55 16.52
N ILE A 419 43.81 2.42 15.61
CA ILE A 419 44.68 3.07 14.62
C ILE A 419 45.75 3.92 15.35
N LEU A 420 45.36 4.70 16.35
CA LEU A 420 46.28 5.49 17.15
C LEU A 420 47.27 4.61 17.94
N ALA A 421 46.80 3.53 18.54
CA ALA A 421 47.66 2.58 19.26
C ALA A 421 48.67 1.89 18.34
N PHE A 422 48.24 1.51 17.11
CA PHE A 422 49.12 0.96 16.09
C PHE A 422 50.24 1.93 15.70
N TRP A 423 49.90 3.18 15.40
CA TRP A 423 50.89 4.20 15.07
C TRP A 423 51.80 4.54 16.24
N ALA A 424 51.30 4.55 17.47
CA ALA A 424 52.10 4.72 18.67
C ALA A 424 53.13 3.59 18.82
N LEU A 425 52.72 2.33 18.57
CA LEU A 425 53.62 1.18 18.58
C LEU A 425 54.68 1.28 17.47
N VAL A 426 54.30 1.69 16.26
CA VAL A 426 55.25 1.92 15.16
C VAL A 426 56.26 2.99 15.51
N LEU A 427 55.82 4.12 16.11
CA LEU A 427 56.69 5.20 16.56
C LEU A 427 57.67 4.72 17.69
N LEU A 428 57.17 3.96 18.67
CA LEU A 428 57.99 3.37 19.71
C LEU A 428 59.05 2.42 19.14
N PHE A 429 58.65 1.59 18.16
CA PHE A 429 59.58 0.70 17.49
C PHE A 429 60.63 1.46 16.67
N ALA A 430 60.23 2.51 15.98
CA ALA A 430 61.16 3.40 15.25
C ALA A 430 62.13 4.12 16.22
N ALA A 431 61.62 4.60 17.36
CA ALA A 431 62.43 5.20 18.40
C ALA A 431 63.41 4.18 18.99
N TYR A 432 62.96 2.96 19.25
CA TYR A 432 63.83 1.87 19.69
C TYR A 432 64.99 1.59 18.69
N ILE A 433 64.63 1.43 17.42
CA ILE A 433 65.63 1.25 16.34
C ILE A 433 66.62 2.41 16.30
N PHE A 434 66.12 3.66 16.40
CA PHE A 434 66.96 4.87 16.44
C PHE A 434 67.94 4.84 17.62
N VAL A 435 67.48 4.52 18.82
CA VAL A 435 68.30 4.39 20.04
C VAL A 435 69.36 3.32 19.85
N VAL A 436 68.98 2.12 19.32
CA VAL A 436 69.93 1.01 19.07
C VAL A 436 70.98 1.40 18.04
N VAL A 437 70.58 2.05 16.95
CA VAL A 437 71.52 2.51 15.89
C VAL A 437 72.44 3.58 16.47
N ARG A 438 71.93 4.56 17.24
CA ARG A 438 72.72 5.59 17.88
C ARG A 438 73.68 5.02 18.94
N TYR A 439 73.24 4.02 19.71
CA TYR A 439 74.09 3.32 20.65
C TYR A 439 75.21 2.55 19.95
N ARG A 440 74.88 1.81 18.89
CA ARG A 440 75.86 1.08 18.09
C ARG A 440 76.88 2.02 17.38
N SER A 441 76.42 3.18 16.89
CA SER A 441 77.30 4.16 16.25
C SER A 441 78.23 4.82 17.29
N LYS A 442 77.73 5.18 18.48
CA LYS A 442 78.57 5.70 19.59
C LYS A 442 79.58 4.65 20.04
N ARG A 443 79.18 3.39 20.17
CA ARG A 443 80.12 2.29 20.53
C ARG A 443 81.17 2.09 19.45
N ARG A 444 80.86 2.16 18.18
CA ARG A 444 81.85 2.10 17.07
C ARG A 444 82.77 3.32 17.09
N ALA A 445 82.22 4.51 17.31
CA ALA A 445 83.04 5.71 17.41
C ALA A 445 83.99 5.66 18.64
N TYR A 446 83.55 5.10 19.78
CA TYR A 446 84.35 4.88 20.97
C TYR A 446 85.45 3.84 20.71
N GLN A 447 85.14 2.73 20.07
CA GLN A 447 86.13 1.72 19.66
C GLN A 447 87.16 2.29 18.69
N LYS A 448 86.78 3.06 17.66
CA LYS A 448 87.71 3.76 16.78
C LYS A 448 88.62 4.74 17.51
N ARG A 449 88.10 5.47 18.50
CA ARG A 449 88.95 6.35 19.37
C ARG A 449 89.93 5.57 20.25
N LEU A 450 89.54 4.39 20.77
CA LEU A 450 90.40 3.50 21.50
C LEU A 450 91.50 2.90 20.62
N GLU A 451 91.15 2.49 19.37
CA GLU A 451 92.15 2.00 18.41
C GLU A 451 93.15 3.11 18.04
N LEU A 452 92.65 4.32 17.74
CA LEU A 452 93.49 5.47 17.42
C LEU A 452 94.43 5.83 18.60
N ALA A 453 93.88 5.83 19.83
CA ALA A 453 94.67 6.09 21.04
C ALA A 453 95.72 4.98 21.24
N ARG A 454 95.44 3.73 20.87
CA ARG A 454 96.35 2.59 20.91
C ARG A 454 97.47 2.72 19.88
N THR A 455 97.11 3.16 18.65
CA THR A 455 98.07 3.41 17.58
C THR A 455 99.01 4.56 17.98
N ILE A 456 98.49 5.68 18.49
CA ILE A 456 99.26 6.84 18.95
C ILE A 456 100.21 6.42 20.10
N ARG A 457 99.77 5.50 20.99
CA ARG A 457 100.58 5.00 22.09
C ARG A 457 101.72 4.13 21.57
N LEU A 458 101.49 3.28 20.54
CA LEU A 458 102.50 2.46 19.88
C LEU A 458 103.52 3.36 19.16
N ASP A 459 103.03 4.36 18.39
CA ASP A 459 103.89 5.34 17.72
C ASP A 459 104.76 6.12 18.73
N MET A 460 104.21 6.45 19.88
CA MET A 460 104.98 7.13 20.97
C MET A 460 105.99 6.18 21.66
N GLU A 461 105.69 4.88 21.79
CA GLU A 461 106.62 3.87 22.30
C GLU A 461 107.78 3.60 21.31
N ASP A 462 107.46 3.56 19.96
CA ASP A 462 108.45 3.45 18.93
C ASP A 462 109.34 4.71 18.89
N ASP A 463 108.77 5.92 18.98
CA ASP A 463 109.56 7.17 19.02
C ASP A 463 110.37 7.26 20.29
N GLU A 464 109.93 6.74 21.42
CA GLU A 464 110.70 6.66 22.65
C GLU A 464 111.84 5.64 22.52
N GLU A 465 111.63 4.50 21.86
CA GLU A 465 112.66 3.52 21.59
C GLU A 465 113.73 4.08 20.58
N GLU A 466 113.29 4.78 19.52
CA GLU A 466 114.15 5.47 18.61
C GLU A 466 114.99 6.55 19.25
N LEU A 467 114.38 7.35 20.15
CA LEU A 467 115.07 8.35 20.97
C LEU A 467 116.00 7.69 21.98
N ARG A 468 115.71 6.52 22.50
CA ARG A 468 116.58 5.76 23.39
C ARG A 468 117.78 5.13 22.58
N HIS A 469 117.49 4.77 21.38
CA HIS A 469 118.47 4.28 20.43
C HIS A 469 119.43 5.43 20.01
N GLU A 470 118.92 6.61 19.65
CA GLU A 470 119.69 7.82 19.38
C GLU A 470 120.56 8.29 20.62
N ARG A 471 120.00 8.20 21.77
CA ARG A 471 120.73 8.55 23.04
C ARG A 471 121.85 7.52 23.33
N ARG A 472 121.67 6.27 22.96
CA ARG A 472 122.73 5.25 23.06
C ARG A 472 123.86 5.46 22.02
N VAL A 473 123.49 5.84 20.80
CA VAL A 473 124.45 6.13 19.72
C VAL A 473 125.25 7.43 20.07
N ARG A 474 124.58 8.48 20.63
CA ARG A 474 125.25 9.70 21.08
C ARG A 474 126.14 9.53 22.29
N ALA A 475 125.98 8.52 23.11
CA ALA A 475 126.85 8.24 24.25
C ALA A 475 128.16 7.57 23.83
N THR A 476 128.21 7.05 22.59
CA THR A 476 129.43 6.36 22.09
C THR A 476 130.27 7.24 21.12
N THR A 477 129.76 8.39 20.67
CA THR A 477 130.47 9.36 19.82
C THR A 477 130.42 10.77 20.44
N GLY A 478 131.46 11.20 21.06
CA GLY A 478 131.58 12.53 21.72
C GLY A 478 131.60 13.68 20.76
N ALA A 479 130.99 14.78 21.19
CA ALA A 479 131.10 16.20 20.81
C ALA A 479 129.90 16.84 20.11
N PRO A 480 129.74 18.14 20.11
CA PRO A 480 129.24 18.96 21.24
C PRO A 480 128.05 19.86 20.84
N ARG A 481 127.53 20.55 21.82
CA ARG A 481 126.39 21.50 21.86
C ARG A 481 126.47 22.63 20.88
N SER A 482 125.27 23.01 20.23
CA SER A 482 124.94 24.41 19.97
C SER A 482 123.47 24.72 20.18
N ARG A 483 123.33 25.88 20.72
CA ARG A 483 122.13 26.55 21.28
C ARG A 483 121.25 27.13 20.16
N ARG A 484 120.04 27.24 20.40
CA ARG A 484 119.20 28.46 20.45
C ARG A 484 117.81 28.24 19.79
N ARG A 485 116.85 28.56 20.48
CA ARG A 485 115.92 29.66 20.76
C ARG A 485 114.61 29.44 19.96
N GLU A 486 113.61 29.58 20.52
CA GLU A 486 112.65 30.50 21.14
C GLU A 486 111.28 30.36 20.46
N ASP A 487 110.31 30.20 21.38
CA ASP A 487 109.09 30.92 21.49
C ASP A 487 108.14 31.01 20.26
N VAL A 488 106.95 30.57 20.46
CA VAL A 488 105.80 31.44 20.60
C VAL A 488 104.56 30.62 21.00
N MET A 489 104.16 30.93 22.20
CA MET A 489 102.80 30.86 22.72
C MET A 489 101.81 31.37 21.67
N LEU A 490 100.65 30.82 21.71
CA LEU A 490 99.42 31.59 21.90
C LEU A 490 98.26 30.66 22.17
N THR A 491 97.70 30.95 23.25
CA THR A 491 96.45 30.47 23.83
C THR A 491 95.22 31.13 23.14
N PRO A 492 94.10 30.99 23.79
CA PRO A 492 92.85 30.57 23.18
C PRO A 492 91.85 31.71 23.11
N ASP A 493 90.73 31.54 22.47
CA ASP A 493 89.50 32.28 22.83
C ASP A 493 88.35 31.57 22.13
N SER A 494 87.39 31.07 22.87
CA SER A 494 86.21 31.77 23.43
C SER A 494 85.27 32.37 22.44
N ALA A 495 84.06 31.94 22.51
CA ALA A 495 82.82 32.66 22.62
C ALA A 495 81.67 31.76 22.08
N VAL A 496 80.84 31.26 22.96
CA VAL A 496 79.67 31.95 23.51
C VAL A 496 78.91 32.68 22.46
N ASP A 497 77.71 32.12 22.19
CA ASP A 497 76.48 32.86 22.30
C ASP A 497 75.25 31.98 22.19
N GLU A 498 74.55 31.88 23.30
CA GLU A 498 73.12 31.86 23.42
C GLU A 498 72.65 33.33 23.43
N PRO A 499 71.38 33.66 23.52
CA PRO A 499 70.09 33.17 23.02
C PRO A 499 69.28 34.26 22.38
N THR A 500 68.11 33.96 21.86
CA THR A 500 67.03 34.95 22.02
C THR A 500 65.63 34.31 21.91
N ARG A 501 64.94 34.42 23.02
CA ARG A 501 63.49 34.44 23.17
C ARG A 501 62.94 35.69 22.47
N VAL A 502 61.84 35.55 21.71
CA VAL A 502 60.81 36.56 21.63
C VAL A 502 59.44 35.92 21.71
N THR A 503 58.81 36.31 22.72
CA THR A 503 57.44 36.38 23.13
C THR A 503 56.53 37.09 22.12
N GLY A 504 55.25 36.75 22.17
CA GLY A 504 54.12 37.56 21.73
C GLY A 504 53.14 36.71 20.93
N GLU A 505 52.00 36.57 21.19
CA GLU A 505 50.88 37.07 22.00
C GLU A 505 49.65 36.39 21.45
N ARG A 506 48.78 35.89 22.32
CA ARG A 506 47.35 35.59 22.01
C ARG A 506 46.62 36.90 21.74
N PRO A 507 45.51 36.87 20.99
CA PRO A 507 44.29 37.03 21.75
C PRO A 507 43.23 35.96 21.50
N ALA A 508 42.54 35.82 22.56
CA ALA A 508 41.28 35.18 22.82
C ALA A 508 40.12 35.80 22.00
N VAL A 509 39.09 35.04 21.81
CA VAL A 509 37.73 35.32 22.32
C VAL A 509 36.79 34.26 21.81
N ALA A 510 36.13 33.64 22.72
CA ALA A 510 34.90 32.87 22.68
C ALA A 510 33.68 33.75 22.35
N PRO A 511 32.44 33.31 22.61
CA PRO A 511 31.70 32.07 22.32
C PRO A 511 30.32 32.35 21.71
N GLU A 512 29.41 31.34 21.81
CA GLU A 512 27.94 31.47 21.66
C GLU A 512 27.44 31.35 20.22
N ASP A 513 26.43 30.54 19.87
CA ASP A 513 25.13 30.36 20.51
C ASP A 513 24.45 29.07 20.05
N GLU A 514 23.85 28.37 20.96
CA GLU A 514 22.74 27.45 20.77
C GLU A 514 21.44 28.21 20.46
N PRO A 515 20.51 27.69 19.68
CA PRO A 515 19.14 28.09 19.83
C PRO A 515 18.24 26.97 20.35
N THR A 516 17.62 27.31 21.41
CA THR A 516 16.51 26.71 22.15
C THR A 516 15.26 26.48 21.31
N ARG A 517 14.59 25.36 21.65
CA ARG A 517 13.17 25.06 21.33
C ARG A 517 12.22 26.06 21.98
N PRO A 518 11.00 26.19 21.46
CA PRO A 518 9.85 26.47 22.31
C PRO A 518 8.82 25.35 22.31
N VAL A 519 8.34 25.07 23.51
CA VAL A 519 7.19 24.28 23.91
C VAL A 519 5.96 25.19 23.93
N PRO A 520 4.74 24.68 23.65
CA PRO A 520 3.53 25.49 23.69
C PRO A 520 2.89 25.50 25.07
N ASP A 521 2.32 26.60 25.43
CA ASP A 521 1.41 26.72 26.57
C ASP A 521 0.04 27.23 26.17
N ALA A 522 -0.93 26.57 26.80
CA ALA A 522 -2.35 26.84 26.78
C ALA A 522 -2.69 28.04 27.69
N LYS A 523 -3.76 28.71 27.42
CA LYS A 523 -4.87 29.05 28.31
C LYS A 523 -5.60 30.36 28.02
N GLU A 524 -6.94 30.17 28.08
CA GLU A 524 -7.97 31.00 28.70
C GLU A 524 -8.34 32.32 28.00
N ALA A 525 -9.55 32.43 27.60
CA ALA A 525 -10.90 32.45 28.20
C ALA A 525 -11.46 33.87 28.22
N LYS A 526 -12.77 33.93 27.94
CA LYS A 526 -13.76 34.93 28.34
C LYS A 526 -13.82 36.28 27.60
N ASP A 527 -14.91 36.59 26.96
CA ASP A 527 -16.16 37.16 27.46
C ASP A 527 -17.04 37.64 26.29
N ALA A 528 -18.32 37.30 26.39
CA ALA A 528 -19.43 37.95 25.69
C ALA A 528 -19.62 39.37 26.27
N PRO A 529 -20.46 40.27 25.72
CA PRO A 529 -21.86 40.04 25.37
C PRO A 529 -22.47 40.90 24.23
N GLY A 530 -23.56 40.39 23.69
CA GLY A 530 -24.85 41.02 23.62
C GLY A 530 -25.18 42.07 22.55
N ARG A 531 -26.33 41.82 21.96
CA ARG A 531 -27.46 42.65 21.50
C ARG A 531 -27.80 42.46 20.03
N ASP A 532 -28.90 41.81 19.76
CA ASP A 532 -30.26 42.36 19.61
C ASP A 532 -30.45 43.22 18.35
N ALA A 533 -31.27 42.72 17.45
CA ALA A 533 -32.38 43.42 16.79
C ALA A 533 -32.93 42.63 15.60
N THR A 534 -34.06 42.00 15.82
CA THR A 534 -35.34 42.14 15.10
C THR A 534 -35.33 42.78 13.72
N ARG A 535 -35.94 42.08 12.79
CA ARG A 535 -37.10 42.42 11.94
C ARG A 535 -37.09 41.75 10.59
N ASP A 536 -38.14 41.02 10.39
CA ASP A 536 -39.22 41.13 9.40
C ASP A 536 -38.81 40.81 7.92
N TYR A 537 -39.26 39.77 7.43
CA TYR A 537 -40.37 39.37 6.55
C TYR A 537 -40.28 37.90 6.23
#